data_256f73cca33765caf1f1c8bd6cae3077
#
_entry.id   256f73cca33765caf1f1c8bd6cae3077
#
_cell.length_a   1.000
_cell.length_b   1.000
_cell.length_c   1.000
_cell.angle_alpha   90.00
_cell.angle_beta   90.00
_cell.angle_gamma   90.00
#
_symmetry.space_group_name_H-M   'P 1'
#
loop_
_entity.id
_entity.type
_entity.pdbx_description
1 polymer ?
#
loop_
_entity_poly.entity_id
_entity_poly.type
_entity_poly.pdbx_seq_one_letter_code
_entity_poly.pdbx_strand_id
1 'polypeptide(L)'
;MTGETGMATVFLVDDDLGVRRSLSRVLREAGFDVQAYESAEAFLARPDATSRGCLVLDVSMPGLNGLDLQGRLARARQSMPIVFVTGHGDIPMSVRAIKAGAVDFLTKPVASETLLAAVRAAIADEAAGRQVDAEAAELARRFGLLTEREREVLAALVAGKLNKQIANDLGVVEQTVKFHRARIMERMQARTVAELMHMAAKLRVGSDVAEASTPKKAARGRPG
;
A
#
# COMPACT_ATOMS: atom_id res chain seq x y z
N MET A 1 -26.64 1.10 -8.20
CA MET A 1 -25.64 0.83 -7.13
C MET A 1 -24.98 2.17 -6.83
N THR A 2 -25.51 2.86 -5.84
CA THR A 2 -25.08 4.18 -5.40
C THR A 2 -23.76 3.99 -4.67
N GLY A 3 -22.64 4.38 -5.32
CA GLY A 3 -21.36 4.50 -4.64
C GLY A 3 -21.50 5.51 -3.49
N GLU A 4 -21.22 5.10 -2.27
CA GLU A 4 -21.02 6.00 -1.15
C GLU A 4 -19.84 6.91 -1.49
N THR A 5 -20.14 8.08 -2.03
CA THR A 5 -19.22 9.21 -2.09
C THR A 5 -19.15 9.77 -0.66
N GLY A 6 -18.62 8.99 0.27
CA GLY A 6 -18.25 9.48 1.58
C GLY A 6 -17.28 10.63 1.39
N MET A 7 -17.58 11.78 1.98
CA MET A 7 -16.67 12.93 2.00
C MET A 7 -15.32 12.46 2.56
N ALA A 8 -14.22 12.76 1.85
CA ALA A 8 -12.90 12.40 2.33
C ALA A 8 -12.59 13.15 3.63
N THR A 9 -12.12 12.42 4.62
CA THR A 9 -11.79 13.00 5.94
C THR A 9 -10.39 13.61 5.90
N VAL A 10 -10.26 14.82 6.43
CA VAL A 10 -8.98 15.48 6.68
C VAL A 10 -8.78 15.63 8.18
N PHE A 11 -7.73 15.02 8.69
CA PHE A 11 -7.29 15.19 10.07
C PHE A 11 -6.36 16.40 10.13
N LEU A 12 -6.71 17.41 10.89
CA LEU A 12 -5.89 18.61 11.07
C LEU A 12 -5.32 18.65 12.47
N VAL A 13 -3.99 18.66 12.58
CA VAL A 13 -3.28 18.69 13.87
C VAL A 13 -2.38 19.92 13.91
N ASP A 14 -2.65 20.83 14.82
CA ASP A 14 -1.94 22.10 14.98
C ASP A 14 -2.23 22.63 16.40
N ASP A 15 -1.27 23.14 17.13
CA ASP A 15 -1.47 23.63 18.51
C ASP A 15 -2.10 25.04 18.54
N ASP A 16 -1.97 25.82 17.46
CA ASP A 16 -2.58 27.15 17.35
C ASP A 16 -4.07 27.07 16.99
N LEU A 17 -4.92 27.53 17.90
CA LEU A 17 -6.38 27.54 17.72
C LEU A 17 -6.83 28.39 16.52
N GLY A 18 -6.15 29.51 16.25
CA GLY A 18 -6.47 30.42 15.14
C GLY A 18 -6.20 29.74 13.79
N VAL A 19 -5.03 29.08 13.68
CA VAL A 19 -4.64 28.29 12.50
C VAL A 19 -5.63 27.14 12.29
N ARG A 20 -5.90 26.34 13.34
CA ARG A 20 -6.86 25.24 13.26
C ARG A 20 -8.23 25.71 12.74
N ARG A 21 -8.77 26.82 13.27
CA ARG A 21 -10.07 27.38 12.83
C ARG A 21 -10.03 27.83 11.36
N SER A 22 -8.97 28.54 10.98
CA SER A 22 -8.82 29.06 9.62
C SER A 22 -8.70 27.93 8.58
N LEU A 23 -7.79 26.98 8.80
CA LEU A 23 -7.59 25.86 7.89
C LEU A 23 -8.82 24.93 7.86
N SER A 24 -9.45 24.65 9.01
CA SER A 24 -10.69 23.86 9.05
C SER A 24 -11.81 24.49 8.23
N ARG A 25 -11.94 25.81 8.25
CA ARG A 25 -12.94 26.51 7.45
C ARG A 25 -12.67 26.31 5.96
N VAL A 26 -11.46 26.57 5.51
CA VAL A 26 -11.06 26.41 4.09
C VAL A 26 -11.32 24.98 3.60
N LEU A 27 -10.95 23.98 4.39
CA LEU A 27 -11.12 22.58 4.04
C LEU A 27 -12.60 22.16 3.99
N ARG A 28 -13.43 22.63 4.95
CA ARG A 28 -14.88 22.34 4.95
C ARG A 28 -15.60 23.03 3.81
N GLU A 29 -15.26 24.28 3.49
CA GLU A 29 -15.80 25.00 2.33
C GLU A 29 -15.47 24.30 1.01
N ALA A 30 -14.35 23.57 0.96
CA ALA A 30 -13.96 22.74 -0.18
C ALA A 30 -14.60 21.34 -0.23
N GLY A 31 -15.48 21.01 0.76
CA GLY A 31 -16.26 19.76 0.79
C GLY A 31 -15.57 18.60 1.50
N PHE A 32 -14.56 18.85 2.35
CA PHE A 32 -13.94 17.81 3.17
C PHE A 32 -14.63 17.68 4.54
N ASP A 33 -14.70 16.47 5.07
CA ASP A 33 -14.97 16.25 6.50
C ASP A 33 -13.69 16.55 7.29
N VAL A 34 -13.75 17.44 8.29
CA VAL A 34 -12.56 17.91 9.00
C VAL A 34 -12.65 17.60 10.48
N GLN A 35 -11.70 16.79 10.95
CA GLN A 35 -11.48 16.49 12.35
C GLN A 35 -10.21 17.19 12.83
N ALA A 36 -10.35 18.13 13.76
CA ALA A 36 -9.25 18.97 14.21
C ALA A 36 -8.80 18.60 15.63
N TYR A 37 -7.49 18.51 15.83
CA TYR A 37 -6.85 18.14 17.08
C TYR A 37 -5.81 19.19 17.48
N GLU A 38 -5.67 19.42 18.77
CA GLU A 38 -4.75 20.41 19.32
C GLU A 38 -3.34 19.90 19.56
N SER A 39 -3.12 18.60 19.46
CA SER A 39 -1.81 17.97 19.63
C SER A 39 -1.72 16.61 18.91
N ALA A 40 -0.50 16.13 18.72
CA ALA A 40 -0.24 14.80 18.20
C ALA A 40 -0.79 13.70 19.13
N GLU A 41 -0.74 13.91 20.44
CA GLU A 41 -1.27 12.98 21.44
C GLU A 41 -2.79 12.87 21.34
N ALA A 42 -3.50 14.01 21.20
CA ALA A 42 -4.95 14.03 21.01
C ALA A 42 -5.35 13.30 19.73
N PHE A 43 -4.59 13.48 18.64
CA PHE A 43 -4.79 12.74 17.40
C PHE A 43 -4.56 11.22 17.56
N LEU A 44 -3.51 10.80 18.28
CA LEU A 44 -3.22 9.38 18.52
C LEU A 44 -4.24 8.71 19.44
N ALA A 45 -4.86 9.47 20.35
CA ALA A 45 -5.88 8.98 21.29
C ALA A 45 -7.28 8.83 20.65
N ARG A 46 -7.46 9.17 19.36
CA ARG A 46 -8.75 9.05 18.70
C ARG A 46 -9.26 7.60 18.69
N PRO A 47 -10.59 7.38 18.83
CA PRO A 47 -11.17 6.05 18.92
C PRO A 47 -10.97 5.21 17.66
N ASP A 48 -10.96 5.85 16.50
CA ASP A 48 -10.83 5.19 15.21
C ASP A 48 -9.43 5.44 14.62
N ALA A 49 -8.46 4.65 15.07
CA ALA A 49 -7.10 4.67 14.54
C ALA A 49 -7.00 4.17 13.10
N THR A 50 -8.05 3.52 12.59
CA THR A 50 -8.13 2.99 11.22
C THR A 50 -8.81 3.93 10.25
N SER A 51 -9.32 5.08 10.72
CA SER A 51 -9.93 6.11 9.88
C SER A 51 -8.98 6.53 8.77
N ARG A 52 -9.55 6.57 7.58
CA ARG A 52 -8.85 6.87 6.33
C ARG A 52 -8.99 8.34 5.99
N GLY A 53 -8.00 8.88 5.30
CA GLY A 53 -8.00 10.27 4.90
C GLY A 53 -6.60 10.83 4.76
N CYS A 54 -6.48 12.15 4.83
CA CYS A 54 -5.23 12.88 4.78
C CYS A 54 -4.97 13.57 6.13
N LEU A 55 -3.72 13.55 6.60
CA LEU A 55 -3.28 14.26 7.79
C LEU A 55 -2.60 15.59 7.38
N VAL A 56 -3.20 16.70 7.76
CA VAL A 56 -2.59 18.04 7.70
C VAL A 56 -1.96 18.30 9.08
N LEU A 57 -0.64 18.46 9.14
CA LEU A 57 0.12 18.37 10.38
C LEU A 57 1.08 19.53 10.55
N ASP A 58 1.00 20.24 11.67
CA ASP A 58 2.08 21.14 12.04
C ASP A 58 3.31 20.35 12.53
N VAL A 59 4.48 20.85 12.19
CA VAL A 59 5.75 20.29 12.67
C VAL A 59 6.04 20.73 14.10
N SER A 60 5.83 22.02 14.39
CA SER A 60 6.32 22.68 15.61
C SER A 60 5.25 22.74 16.67
N MET A 61 4.97 21.63 17.34
CA MET A 61 4.00 21.54 18.43
C MET A 61 4.66 21.17 19.75
N PRO A 62 4.12 21.62 20.89
CA PRO A 62 4.56 21.16 22.21
C PRO A 62 4.38 19.64 22.38
N GLY A 63 5.27 18.98 23.10
CA GLY A 63 5.23 17.54 23.32
C GLY A 63 5.72 16.76 22.11
N LEU A 64 4.88 15.93 21.53
CA LEU A 64 5.20 15.16 20.33
C LEU A 64 5.13 16.05 19.09
N ASN A 65 6.27 16.34 18.47
CA ASN A 65 6.31 17.13 17.25
C ASN A 65 5.80 16.34 16.01
N GLY A 66 5.50 17.06 14.91
CA GLY A 66 4.91 16.45 13.72
C GLY A 66 5.80 15.40 13.03
N LEU A 67 7.13 15.59 13.01
CA LEU A 67 8.03 14.61 12.42
C LEU A 67 8.12 13.32 13.25
N ASP A 68 8.07 13.44 14.57
CA ASP A 68 8.04 12.28 15.46
C ASP A 68 6.70 11.53 15.33
N LEU A 69 5.58 12.25 15.16
CA LEU A 69 4.28 11.64 14.84
C LEU A 69 4.34 10.87 13.51
N GLN A 70 4.89 11.46 12.45
CA GLN A 70 5.12 10.76 11.17
C GLN A 70 5.89 9.46 11.38
N GLY A 71 6.99 9.50 12.15
CA GLY A 71 7.80 8.33 12.46
C GLY A 71 7.03 7.25 13.24
N ARG A 72 6.13 7.64 14.16
CA ARG A 72 5.28 6.69 14.89
C ARG A 72 4.24 6.02 13.97
N LEU A 73 3.58 6.79 13.11
CA LEU A 73 2.61 6.27 12.14
C LEU A 73 3.27 5.27 11.18
N ALA A 74 4.46 5.59 10.67
CA ALA A 74 5.22 4.70 9.80
C ALA A 74 5.59 3.36 10.49
N ARG A 75 6.03 3.40 11.75
CA ARG A 75 6.32 2.18 12.54
C ARG A 75 5.08 1.34 12.80
N ALA A 76 3.94 1.99 13.00
CA ALA A 76 2.64 1.33 13.18
C ALA A 76 2.04 0.80 11.86
N ARG A 77 2.73 0.97 10.72
CA ARG A 77 2.25 0.65 9.37
C ARG A 77 0.89 1.29 9.05
N GLN A 78 0.62 2.45 9.64
CA GLN A 78 -0.55 3.26 9.30
C GLN A 78 -0.20 4.11 8.10
N SER A 79 -0.67 3.69 6.93
CA SER A 79 -0.47 4.39 5.66
C SER A 79 -1.47 5.54 5.54
N MET A 80 -1.17 6.66 6.21
CA MET A 80 -1.95 7.89 6.09
C MET A 80 -1.07 8.95 5.42
N PRO A 81 -1.46 9.49 4.27
CA PRO A 81 -0.69 10.55 3.61
C PRO A 81 -0.67 11.81 4.47
N ILE A 82 0.52 12.41 4.57
CA ILE A 82 0.77 13.57 5.43
C ILE A 82 1.13 14.77 4.56
N VAL A 83 0.47 15.89 4.79
CA VAL A 83 0.83 17.23 4.30
C VAL A 83 1.25 18.07 5.50
N PHE A 84 2.51 18.47 5.55
CA PHE A 84 2.98 19.35 6.59
C PHE A 84 2.62 20.82 6.30
N VAL A 85 2.20 21.55 7.34
CA VAL A 85 1.93 23.00 7.28
C VAL A 85 2.56 23.66 8.50
N THR A 86 3.71 24.33 8.36
CA THR A 86 4.47 24.85 9.51
C THR A 86 4.91 26.30 9.34
N GLY A 87 4.97 27.03 10.45
CA GLY A 87 5.51 28.39 10.49
C GLY A 87 7.04 28.46 10.49
N HIS A 88 7.70 27.38 10.85
CA HIS A 88 9.16 27.30 10.96
C HIS A 88 9.65 26.09 10.15
N GLY A 89 9.79 26.26 8.83
CA GLY A 89 10.31 25.22 7.95
C GLY A 89 11.66 25.64 7.36
N ASP A 90 12.68 24.83 7.55
CA ASP A 90 13.94 24.93 6.83
C ASP A 90 14.03 23.85 5.73
N ILE A 91 14.95 24.03 4.79
CA ILE A 91 15.18 23.07 3.70
C ILE A 91 15.55 21.67 4.23
N PRO A 92 16.45 21.51 5.22
CA PRO A 92 16.75 20.21 5.79
C PRO A 92 15.53 19.49 6.38
N MET A 93 14.62 20.23 7.02
CA MET A 93 13.39 19.67 7.62
C MET A 93 12.41 19.20 6.55
N SER A 94 12.17 20.02 5.52
CA SER A 94 11.28 19.62 4.41
C SER A 94 11.82 18.39 3.68
N VAL A 95 13.12 18.33 3.40
CA VAL A 95 13.75 17.16 2.78
C VAL A 95 13.60 15.90 3.63
N ARG A 96 13.74 16.01 4.97
CA ARG A 96 13.53 14.86 5.88
C ARG A 96 12.09 14.38 5.85
N ALA A 97 11.11 15.30 5.91
CA ALA A 97 9.68 14.99 5.88
C ALA A 97 9.31 14.24 4.58
N ILE A 98 9.74 14.77 3.43
CA ILE A 98 9.47 14.16 2.12
C ILE A 98 10.15 12.78 1.98
N LYS A 99 11.42 12.65 2.39
CA LYS A 99 12.12 11.35 2.39
C LYS A 99 11.47 10.32 3.32
N ALA A 100 10.80 10.78 4.38
CA ALA A 100 10.04 9.92 5.28
C ALA A 100 8.61 9.62 4.79
N GLY A 101 8.27 10.03 3.56
CA GLY A 101 7.00 9.69 2.90
C GLY A 101 5.89 10.74 3.07
N ALA A 102 6.20 11.99 3.45
CA ALA A 102 5.22 13.06 3.38
C ALA A 102 4.90 13.39 1.93
N VAL A 103 3.63 13.68 1.65
CA VAL A 103 3.16 14.06 0.30
C VAL A 103 3.63 15.46 -0.05
N ASP A 104 3.54 16.39 0.91
CA ASP A 104 3.96 17.77 0.69
C ASP A 104 4.39 18.46 1.99
N PHE A 105 5.06 19.60 1.85
CA PHE A 105 5.56 20.42 2.95
C PHE A 105 5.34 21.90 2.64
N LEU A 106 4.38 22.53 3.32
CA LEU A 106 3.92 23.88 3.10
C LEU A 106 4.34 24.80 4.24
N THR A 107 4.69 26.05 3.93
CA THR A 107 5.02 27.07 4.94
C THR A 107 3.86 28.00 5.21
N LYS A 108 3.61 28.31 6.50
CA LYS A 108 2.65 29.34 6.91
C LYS A 108 3.20 30.76 6.63
N PRO A 109 2.39 31.70 6.13
CA PRO A 109 0.98 31.57 5.78
C PRO A 109 0.80 30.80 4.46
N VAL A 110 -0.10 29.82 4.47
CA VAL A 110 -0.38 29.00 3.28
C VAL A 110 -1.60 29.54 2.52
N ALA A 111 -1.46 29.67 1.20
CA ALA A 111 -2.59 30.02 0.35
C ALA A 111 -3.61 28.87 0.30
N SER A 112 -4.92 29.20 0.33
CA SER A 112 -5.99 28.18 0.32
C SER A 112 -5.89 27.24 -0.87
N GLU A 113 -5.58 27.74 -2.05
CA GLU A 113 -5.43 26.94 -3.27
C GLU A 113 -4.28 25.92 -3.15
N THR A 114 -3.13 26.33 -2.60
CA THR A 114 -1.98 25.46 -2.39
C THR A 114 -2.29 24.33 -1.39
N LEU A 115 -2.93 24.69 -0.25
CA LEU A 115 -3.37 23.70 0.72
C LEU A 115 -4.34 22.69 0.11
N LEU A 116 -5.36 23.17 -0.61
CA LEU A 116 -6.36 22.31 -1.22
C LEU A 116 -5.77 21.40 -2.31
N ALA A 117 -4.82 21.91 -3.09
CA ALA A 117 -4.11 21.11 -4.09
C ALA A 117 -3.32 19.96 -3.44
N ALA A 118 -2.55 20.24 -2.38
CA ALA A 118 -1.77 19.24 -1.66
C ALA A 118 -2.67 18.19 -0.99
N VAL A 119 -3.78 18.61 -0.34
CA VAL A 119 -4.73 17.69 0.29
C VAL A 119 -5.43 16.81 -0.74
N ARG A 120 -5.84 17.35 -1.90
CA ARG A 120 -6.43 16.54 -2.97
C ARG A 120 -5.46 15.53 -3.54
N ALA A 121 -4.20 15.90 -3.74
CA ALA A 121 -3.15 14.97 -4.17
C ALA A 121 -2.96 13.84 -3.15
N ALA A 122 -2.86 14.19 -1.87
CA ALA A 122 -2.71 13.21 -0.78
C ALA A 122 -3.88 12.21 -0.72
N ILE A 123 -5.13 12.67 -0.86
CA ILE A 123 -6.32 11.81 -0.88
C ILE A 123 -6.35 10.92 -2.13
N ALA A 124 -5.93 11.45 -3.28
CA ALA A 124 -5.85 10.66 -4.52
C ALA A 124 -4.79 9.53 -4.41
N ASP A 125 -3.63 9.83 -3.85
CA ASP A 125 -2.56 8.85 -3.62
C ASP A 125 -3.02 7.75 -2.63
N GLU A 126 -3.72 8.12 -1.57
CA GLU A 126 -4.29 7.16 -0.60
C GLU A 126 -5.33 6.26 -1.27
N ALA A 127 -6.19 6.81 -2.10
CA ALA A 127 -7.20 6.04 -2.84
C ALA A 127 -6.56 5.07 -3.84
N ALA A 128 -5.50 5.51 -4.55
CA ALA A 128 -4.75 4.66 -5.46
C ALA A 128 -4.02 3.53 -4.73
N GLY A 129 -3.38 3.83 -3.59
CA GLY A 129 -2.73 2.82 -2.74
C GLY A 129 -3.72 1.76 -2.25
N ARG A 130 -4.91 2.19 -1.79
CA ARG A 130 -5.98 1.27 -1.37
C ARG A 130 -6.44 0.33 -2.47
N GLN A 131 -6.57 0.85 -3.68
CA GLN A 131 -6.99 0.03 -4.82
C GLN A 131 -5.98 -1.08 -5.08
N VAL A 132 -4.68 -0.76 -5.04
CA VAL A 132 -3.60 -1.73 -5.20
C VAL A 132 -3.62 -2.79 -4.10
N ASP A 133 -3.78 -2.37 -2.83
CA ASP A 133 -3.86 -3.28 -1.69
C ASP A 133 -5.08 -4.20 -1.76
N ALA A 134 -6.24 -3.65 -2.16
CA ALA A 134 -7.47 -4.42 -2.32
C ALA A 134 -7.35 -5.47 -3.44
N GLU A 135 -6.74 -5.10 -4.58
CA GLU A 135 -6.46 -6.03 -5.67
C GLU A 135 -5.50 -7.14 -5.24
N ALA A 136 -4.44 -6.79 -4.50
CA ALA A 136 -3.48 -7.77 -3.98
C ALA A 136 -4.14 -8.72 -2.97
N ALA A 137 -4.97 -8.21 -2.06
CA ALA A 137 -5.70 -9.00 -1.09
C ALA A 137 -6.70 -9.95 -1.77
N GLU A 138 -7.45 -9.47 -2.76
CA GLU A 138 -8.39 -10.29 -3.52
C GLU A 138 -7.66 -11.39 -4.31
N LEU A 139 -6.52 -11.06 -4.91
CA LEU A 139 -5.71 -12.04 -5.61
C LEU A 139 -5.14 -13.12 -4.66
N ALA A 140 -4.67 -12.73 -3.49
CA ALA A 140 -4.21 -13.64 -2.44
C ALA A 140 -5.35 -14.54 -1.94
N ARG A 141 -6.55 -13.99 -1.77
CA ARG A 141 -7.77 -14.74 -1.41
C ARG A 141 -8.09 -15.82 -2.45
N ARG A 142 -8.09 -15.46 -3.75
CA ARG A 142 -8.33 -16.42 -4.85
C ARG A 142 -7.29 -17.53 -4.87
N PHE A 143 -6.02 -17.18 -4.72
CA PHE A 143 -4.93 -18.16 -4.62
C PHE A 143 -5.10 -19.08 -3.41
N GLY A 144 -5.59 -18.57 -2.29
CA GLY A 144 -5.92 -19.36 -1.10
C GLY A 144 -6.99 -20.44 -1.34
N LEU A 145 -7.86 -20.27 -2.34
CA LEU A 145 -8.88 -21.26 -2.72
C LEU A 145 -8.32 -22.44 -3.53
N LEU A 146 -7.10 -22.35 -4.05
CA LEU A 146 -6.48 -23.43 -4.77
C LEU A 146 -6.12 -24.58 -3.82
N THR A 147 -6.42 -25.81 -4.24
CA THR A 147 -5.94 -27.01 -3.55
C THR A 147 -4.42 -27.13 -3.71
N GLU A 148 -3.77 -27.92 -2.88
CA GLU A 148 -2.34 -28.19 -2.97
C GLU A 148 -1.95 -28.69 -4.37
N ARG A 149 -2.73 -29.59 -4.94
CA ARG A 149 -2.51 -30.13 -6.29
C ARG A 149 -2.63 -29.07 -7.39
N GLU A 150 -3.57 -28.14 -7.24
CA GLU A 150 -3.73 -27.02 -8.17
C GLU A 150 -2.56 -26.04 -8.06
N ARG A 151 -2.04 -25.80 -6.85
CA ARG A 151 -0.82 -24.97 -6.65
C ARG A 151 0.41 -25.59 -7.29
N GLU A 152 0.61 -26.92 -7.15
CA GLU A 152 1.69 -27.64 -7.84
C GLU A 152 1.61 -27.49 -9.36
N VAL A 153 0.41 -27.68 -9.92
CA VAL A 153 0.19 -27.51 -11.37
C VAL A 153 0.43 -26.06 -11.78
N LEU A 154 -0.03 -25.08 -11.00
CA LEU A 154 0.19 -23.65 -11.28
C LEU A 154 1.69 -23.30 -11.25
N ALA A 155 2.44 -23.78 -10.25
CA ALA A 155 3.88 -23.56 -10.17
C ALA A 155 4.63 -24.15 -11.37
N ALA A 156 4.25 -25.36 -11.81
CA ALA A 156 4.83 -25.99 -12.99
C ALA A 156 4.48 -25.23 -14.29
N LEU A 157 3.27 -24.68 -14.40
CA LEU A 157 2.87 -23.81 -15.52
C LEU A 157 3.70 -22.52 -15.56
N VAL A 158 3.91 -21.89 -14.41
CA VAL A 158 4.74 -20.67 -14.28
C VAL A 158 6.19 -20.96 -14.67
N ALA A 159 6.69 -22.17 -14.37
CA ALA A 159 8.00 -22.64 -14.81
C ALA A 159 8.06 -22.99 -16.32
N GLY A 160 6.97 -22.76 -17.06
CA GLY A 160 6.92 -23.01 -18.52
C GLY A 160 6.79 -24.47 -18.95
N LYS A 161 6.44 -25.38 -18.03
CA LYS A 161 6.31 -26.81 -18.35
C LYS A 161 5.04 -27.08 -19.20
N LEU A 162 5.20 -28.00 -20.18
CA LEU A 162 4.09 -28.49 -20.97
C LEU A 162 3.22 -29.47 -20.17
N ASN A 163 1.95 -29.62 -20.52
CA ASN A 163 1.03 -30.53 -19.82
C ASN A 163 1.58 -31.94 -19.66
N LYS A 164 2.25 -32.48 -20.72
CA LYS A 164 2.86 -33.79 -20.69
C LYS A 164 3.99 -33.90 -19.65
N GLN A 165 4.80 -32.85 -19.52
CA GLN A 165 5.88 -32.79 -18.52
C GLN A 165 5.29 -32.71 -17.11
N ILE A 166 4.29 -31.86 -16.90
CA ILE A 166 3.58 -31.74 -15.62
C ILE A 166 2.93 -33.08 -15.23
N ALA A 167 2.29 -33.76 -16.19
CA ALA A 167 1.67 -35.07 -15.97
C ALA A 167 2.70 -36.11 -15.49
N ASN A 168 3.84 -36.15 -16.15
CA ASN A 168 4.93 -37.04 -15.78
C ASN A 168 5.49 -36.73 -14.38
N ASP A 169 5.79 -35.44 -14.10
CA ASP A 169 6.35 -35.00 -12.82
C ASP A 169 5.42 -35.30 -11.63
N LEU A 170 4.12 -35.19 -11.87
CA LEU A 170 3.11 -35.38 -10.87
C LEU A 170 2.51 -36.79 -10.81
N GLY A 171 2.96 -37.74 -11.68
CA GLY A 171 2.49 -39.11 -11.72
C GLY A 171 1.03 -39.27 -12.11
N VAL A 172 0.52 -38.40 -12.99
CA VAL A 172 -0.89 -38.39 -13.45
C VAL A 172 -0.97 -38.42 -14.97
N VAL A 173 -2.16 -38.62 -15.52
CA VAL A 173 -2.37 -38.53 -16.98
C VAL A 173 -2.57 -37.07 -17.39
N GLU A 174 -2.25 -36.73 -18.65
CA GLU A 174 -2.33 -35.36 -19.17
C GLU A 174 -3.77 -34.77 -19.08
N GLN A 175 -4.77 -35.62 -19.17
CA GLN A 175 -6.17 -35.20 -19.01
C GLN A 175 -6.45 -34.64 -17.60
N THR A 176 -5.84 -35.21 -16.57
CA THR A 176 -5.94 -34.71 -15.19
C THR A 176 -5.29 -33.33 -15.05
N VAL A 177 -4.14 -33.11 -15.74
CA VAL A 177 -3.51 -31.76 -15.76
C VAL A 177 -4.43 -30.74 -16.45
N LYS A 178 -5.06 -31.09 -17.57
CA LYS A 178 -6.03 -30.24 -18.25
C LYS A 178 -7.21 -29.89 -17.34
N PHE A 179 -7.71 -30.86 -16.58
CA PHE A 179 -8.77 -30.64 -15.59
C PHE A 179 -8.34 -29.66 -14.50
N HIS A 180 -7.14 -29.85 -13.90
CA HIS A 180 -6.64 -28.93 -12.88
C HIS A 180 -6.41 -27.51 -13.45
N ARG A 181 -5.90 -27.38 -14.66
CA ARG A 181 -5.79 -26.08 -15.33
C ARG A 181 -7.12 -25.35 -15.47
N ALA A 182 -8.18 -26.05 -15.89
CA ALA A 182 -9.50 -25.45 -15.99
C ALA A 182 -10.00 -24.95 -14.62
N ARG A 183 -9.79 -25.75 -13.57
CA ARG A 183 -10.13 -25.38 -12.19
C ARG A 183 -9.32 -24.19 -11.68
N ILE A 184 -8.04 -24.14 -11.98
CA ILE A 184 -7.18 -23.00 -11.65
C ILE A 184 -7.69 -21.73 -12.33
N MET A 185 -7.97 -21.78 -13.63
CA MET A 185 -8.51 -20.64 -14.38
C MET A 185 -9.82 -20.14 -13.77
N GLU A 186 -10.73 -21.05 -13.43
CA GLU A 186 -12.02 -20.73 -12.79
C GLU A 186 -11.83 -20.06 -11.42
N ARG A 187 -11.04 -20.66 -10.51
CA ARG A 187 -10.82 -20.17 -9.14
C ARG A 187 -10.05 -18.87 -9.11
N MET A 188 -9.05 -18.71 -9.97
CA MET A 188 -8.28 -17.49 -10.13
C MET A 188 -9.06 -16.42 -10.91
N GLN A 189 -10.21 -16.79 -11.55
CA GLN A 189 -11.00 -15.93 -12.44
C GLN A 189 -10.17 -15.36 -13.59
N ALA A 190 -9.21 -16.12 -14.08
CA ALA A 190 -8.38 -15.76 -15.22
C ALA A 190 -9.07 -16.13 -16.53
N ARG A 191 -9.15 -15.20 -17.48
CA ARG A 191 -9.76 -15.43 -18.80
C ARG A 191 -8.79 -16.03 -19.80
N THR A 192 -7.48 -15.76 -19.60
CA THR A 192 -6.40 -16.24 -20.46
C THR A 192 -5.25 -16.77 -19.62
N VAL A 193 -4.44 -17.65 -20.24
CA VAL A 193 -3.22 -18.13 -19.59
C VAL A 193 -2.24 -17.00 -19.30
N ALA A 194 -2.17 -15.99 -20.19
CA ALA A 194 -1.32 -14.82 -19.97
C ALA A 194 -1.74 -14.03 -18.72
N GLU A 195 -3.06 -13.86 -18.52
CA GLU A 195 -3.59 -13.23 -17.31
C GLU A 195 -3.26 -14.05 -16.05
N LEU A 196 -3.43 -15.38 -16.12
CA LEU A 196 -3.05 -16.27 -15.03
C LEU A 196 -1.55 -16.16 -14.67
N MET A 197 -0.67 -16.10 -15.68
CA MET A 197 0.76 -15.89 -15.47
C MET A 197 1.07 -14.55 -14.81
N HIS A 198 0.39 -13.48 -15.23
CA HIS A 198 0.54 -12.17 -14.61
C HIS A 198 0.09 -12.17 -13.14
N MET A 199 -1.03 -12.82 -12.84
CA MET A 199 -1.52 -12.99 -11.47
C MET A 199 -0.53 -13.79 -10.61
N ALA A 200 0.00 -14.89 -11.13
CA ALA A 200 0.99 -15.72 -10.45
C ALA A 200 2.29 -14.96 -10.19
N ALA A 201 2.75 -14.13 -11.12
CA ALA A 201 3.91 -13.27 -10.94
C ALA A 201 3.70 -12.23 -9.82
N LYS A 202 2.52 -11.59 -9.74
CA LYS A 202 2.17 -10.69 -8.63
C LYS A 202 2.22 -11.39 -7.28
N LEU A 203 1.83 -12.66 -7.21
CA LEU A 203 1.88 -13.49 -5.99
C LEU A 203 3.25 -14.11 -5.72
N ARG A 204 4.25 -13.90 -6.58
CA ARG A 204 5.57 -14.54 -6.51
C ARG A 204 5.51 -16.06 -6.50
N VAL A 205 4.52 -16.66 -7.15
CA VAL A 205 4.40 -18.11 -7.28
C VAL A 205 5.59 -18.62 -8.10
N GLY A 206 6.32 -19.59 -7.55
CA GLY A 206 7.50 -20.20 -8.22
C GLY A 206 8.84 -19.49 -7.98
N SER A 207 8.90 -18.38 -7.22
CA SER A 207 10.18 -17.75 -6.85
C SER A 207 11.08 -18.68 -6.00
N ASP A 208 10.50 -19.54 -5.17
CA ASP A 208 11.24 -20.49 -4.33
C ASP A 208 11.86 -21.64 -5.14
N VAL A 209 11.38 -21.90 -6.37
CA VAL A 209 11.92 -22.95 -7.23
C VAL A 209 13.19 -22.49 -7.97
N ALA A 210 13.34 -21.20 -8.21
CA ALA A 210 14.50 -20.64 -8.89
C ALA A 210 15.76 -20.59 -7.99
N GLU A 211 15.60 -20.40 -6.68
CA GLU A 211 16.72 -20.36 -5.73
C GLU A 211 17.29 -21.77 -5.41
N ALA A 212 16.44 -22.80 -5.50
CA ALA A 212 16.88 -24.19 -5.26
C ALA A 212 17.66 -24.81 -6.43
N SER A 213 17.68 -24.15 -7.60
CA SER A 213 18.29 -24.71 -8.83
C SER A 213 19.68 -24.17 -9.17
N THR A 214 20.31 -23.39 -8.28
CA THR A 214 21.69 -22.94 -8.51
C THR A 214 22.66 -24.05 -8.04
N PRO A 215 23.36 -24.79 -8.93
CA PRO A 215 24.30 -25.80 -8.49
C PRO A 215 25.46 -25.12 -7.76
N LYS A 216 25.68 -25.51 -6.50
CA LYS A 216 26.81 -25.15 -5.67
C LYS A 216 28.08 -25.54 -6.40
N LYS A 217 28.75 -24.59 -7.03
CA LYS A 217 30.03 -24.79 -7.74
C LYS A 217 31.04 -25.34 -6.77
N ALA A 218 31.31 -26.64 -6.86
CA ALA A 218 32.30 -27.35 -6.06
C ALA A 218 33.66 -26.67 -6.26
N ALA A 219 34.19 -26.12 -5.20
CA ALA A 219 35.57 -25.66 -5.13
C ALA A 219 36.46 -26.89 -5.20
N ARG A 220 37.00 -27.17 -6.39
CA ARG A 220 38.11 -28.12 -6.55
C ARG A 220 39.34 -27.48 -5.91
N GLY A 221 39.73 -28.03 -4.77
CA GLY A 221 41.06 -27.84 -4.22
C GLY A 221 42.11 -28.32 -5.22
N ARG A 222 43.14 -27.55 -5.42
CA ARG A 222 44.42 -27.98 -6.00
C ARG A 222 45.33 -28.44 -4.87
N PRO A 223 45.93 -29.64 -4.95
CA PRO A 223 47.10 -29.95 -4.14
C PRO A 223 48.36 -29.48 -4.89
N GLY A 224 49.32 -28.97 -4.18
CA GLY A 224 50.64 -28.59 -4.61
C GLY A 224 51.43 -27.99 -3.48
#